data_b290d741287545aa4cf9a5fcc72337cb
#
_entry.id   b290d741287545aa4cf9a5fcc72337cb
#
_cell.length_a   1.000
_cell.length_b   1.000
_cell.length_c   1.000
_cell.angle_alpha   90.00
_cell.angle_beta   90.00
_cell.angle_gamma   90.00
#
_symmetry.space_group_name_H-M   'P 1'
#
loop_
_entity.id
_entity.type
_entity.pdbx_description
1 polymer ?
#
loop_
_entity_poly.entity_id
_entity_poly.type
_entity_poly.pdbx_seq_one_letter_code
_entity_poly.pdbx_strand_id
1 'polypeptide(L)'
;LKSGALMQLATSLGAVAAAGPRPVVGALEQFGRRLGDGMQMLDDLGGIVSEKRCHKGHEDLLGGRPTWPFAWAAEELDQAAYAELRCLARRVQHRDTHPEVLAERLRELVGVSGQRHVDEYLARAFGDLTAGVGNAPVLASVKSDLELLLRSYV
;
A
#
# COMPACT_ATOMS: atom_id res chain seq x y z
N LEU A 1 2.81 -8.59 -1.61
CA LEU A 1 3.34 -9.34 -2.75
C LEU A 1 2.31 -10.24 -3.43
N LYS A 2 1.34 -10.82 -2.69
CA LYS A 2 0.26 -11.64 -3.29
C LYS A 2 -0.75 -10.76 -4.04
N SER A 3 -1.13 -9.60 -3.47
CA SER A 3 -2.09 -8.66 -4.06
C SER A 3 -1.56 -8.08 -5.38
N GLY A 4 -0.29 -7.68 -5.44
CA GLY A 4 0.36 -7.20 -6.66
C GLY A 4 0.34 -8.25 -7.77
N ALA A 5 0.69 -9.51 -7.48
CA ALA A 5 0.68 -10.58 -8.47
C ALA A 5 -0.74 -10.90 -8.99
N LEU A 6 -1.75 -10.86 -8.11
CA LEU A 6 -3.13 -11.12 -8.49
C LEU A 6 -3.68 -10.02 -9.41
N MET A 7 -3.44 -8.75 -9.07
CA MET A 7 -3.86 -7.61 -9.90
C MET A 7 -3.10 -7.57 -11.22
N GLN A 8 -1.80 -7.87 -11.22
CA GLN A 8 -0.99 -8.03 -12.42
C GLN A 8 -1.60 -9.07 -13.36
N LEU A 9 -1.92 -10.26 -12.84
CA LEU A 9 -2.52 -11.34 -13.63
C LEU A 9 -3.90 -10.91 -14.20
N ALA A 10 -4.74 -10.29 -13.40
CA ALA A 10 -6.07 -9.85 -13.83
C ALA A 10 -5.99 -8.83 -14.97
N THR A 11 -5.13 -7.82 -14.86
CA THR A 11 -4.95 -6.79 -15.90
C THR A 11 -4.31 -7.35 -17.16
N SER A 12 -3.32 -8.25 -17.03
CA SER A 12 -2.71 -8.97 -18.16
C SER A 12 -3.74 -9.80 -18.92
N LEU A 13 -4.51 -10.62 -18.22
CA LEU A 13 -5.52 -11.48 -18.85
C LEU A 13 -6.60 -10.65 -19.56
N GLY A 14 -7.05 -9.56 -18.96
CA GLY A 14 -8.00 -8.65 -19.60
C GLY A 14 -7.45 -8.05 -20.90
N ALA A 15 -6.19 -7.60 -20.87
CA ALA A 15 -5.53 -7.02 -22.04
C ALA A 15 -5.33 -8.05 -23.17
N VAL A 16 -4.94 -9.28 -22.82
CA VAL A 16 -4.78 -10.39 -23.80
C VAL A 16 -6.14 -10.80 -24.37
N ALA A 17 -7.16 -10.94 -23.53
CA ALA A 17 -8.52 -11.29 -23.98
C ALA A 17 -9.11 -10.25 -24.95
N ALA A 18 -8.73 -8.96 -24.78
CA ALA A 18 -9.10 -7.88 -25.69
C ALA A 18 -8.21 -7.79 -26.95
N ALA A 19 -7.33 -8.77 -27.19
CA ALA A 19 -6.36 -8.78 -28.28
C ALA A 19 -5.47 -7.51 -28.32
N GLY A 20 -5.15 -6.96 -27.15
CA GLY A 20 -4.35 -5.75 -27.03
C GLY A 20 -2.92 -5.94 -27.60
N PRO A 21 -2.34 -4.87 -28.19
CA PRO A 21 -0.93 -4.91 -28.62
C PRO A 21 0.01 -5.18 -27.45
N ARG A 22 1.13 -5.87 -27.70
CA ARG A 22 2.13 -6.23 -26.66
C ARG A 22 2.55 -5.06 -25.76
N PRO A 23 2.81 -3.83 -26.25
CA PRO A 23 3.15 -2.71 -25.38
C PRO A 23 2.04 -2.34 -24.39
N VAL A 24 0.78 -2.39 -24.83
CA VAL A 24 -0.42 -2.11 -24.00
C VAL A 24 -0.58 -3.20 -22.92
N VAL A 25 -0.41 -4.48 -23.31
CA VAL A 25 -0.42 -5.60 -22.35
C VAL A 25 0.66 -5.40 -21.28
N GLY A 26 1.88 -5.05 -21.67
CA GLY A 26 2.97 -4.78 -20.73
C GLY A 26 2.72 -3.59 -19.81
N ALA A 27 2.13 -2.51 -20.31
CA ALA A 27 1.76 -1.35 -19.50
C ALA A 27 0.68 -1.68 -18.47
N LEU A 28 -0.36 -2.43 -18.87
CA LEU A 28 -1.43 -2.89 -17.98
C LEU A 28 -0.95 -3.90 -16.95
N GLU A 29 -0.04 -4.78 -17.33
CA GLU A 29 0.61 -5.72 -16.42
C GLU A 29 1.38 -5.00 -15.30
N GLN A 30 2.22 -4.03 -15.65
CA GLN A 30 2.94 -3.21 -14.68
C GLN A 30 2.01 -2.38 -13.79
N PHE A 31 0.98 -1.81 -14.40
CA PHE A 31 -0.02 -1.05 -13.65
C PHE A 31 -0.74 -1.94 -12.63
N GLY A 32 -1.22 -3.11 -13.04
CA GLY A 32 -1.89 -4.04 -12.14
C GLY A 32 -1.01 -4.44 -10.95
N ARG A 33 0.27 -4.71 -11.17
CA ARG A 33 1.22 -5.00 -10.10
C ARG A 33 1.34 -3.84 -9.11
N ARG A 34 1.57 -2.63 -9.62
CA ARG A 34 1.70 -1.43 -8.78
C ARG A 34 0.40 -1.08 -8.05
N LEU A 35 -0.74 -1.25 -8.71
CA LEU A 35 -2.04 -1.07 -8.08
C LEU A 35 -2.21 -2.01 -6.88
N GLY A 36 -1.90 -3.29 -7.05
CA GLY A 36 -1.99 -4.26 -5.96
C GLY A 36 -1.01 -3.99 -4.82
N ASP A 37 0.19 -3.50 -5.11
CA ASP A 37 1.16 -3.07 -4.10
C ASP A 37 0.66 -1.81 -3.36
N GLY A 38 0.12 -0.81 -4.08
CA GLY A 38 -0.48 0.39 -3.48
C GLY A 38 -1.71 0.08 -2.61
N MET A 39 -2.55 -0.87 -3.01
CA MET A 39 -3.66 -1.36 -2.19
C MET A 39 -3.18 -2.02 -0.89
N GLN A 40 -2.05 -2.75 -0.94
CA GLN A 40 -1.44 -3.32 0.26
C GLN A 40 -0.87 -2.24 1.17
N MET A 41 -0.23 -1.19 0.60
CA MET A 41 0.22 -0.02 1.37
C MET A 41 -0.93 0.62 2.15
N LEU A 42 -2.09 0.80 1.48
CA LEU A 42 -3.29 1.36 2.12
C LEU A 42 -3.87 0.45 3.20
N ASP A 43 -3.89 -0.86 2.96
CA ASP A 43 -4.41 -1.82 3.94
C ASP A 43 -3.56 -1.80 5.22
N ASP A 44 -2.24 -1.77 5.07
CA ASP A 44 -1.29 -1.69 6.17
C ASP A 44 -1.37 -0.32 6.90
N LEU A 45 -1.49 0.79 6.16
CA LEU A 45 -1.67 2.12 6.74
C LEU A 45 -3.00 2.23 7.47
N GLY A 46 -4.09 1.77 6.86
CA GLY A 46 -5.41 1.73 7.47
C GLY A 46 -5.45 0.94 8.78
N GLY A 47 -4.59 -0.09 8.90
CA GLY A 47 -4.43 -0.87 10.14
C GLY A 47 -3.89 -0.09 11.33
N ILE A 48 -3.22 1.06 11.11
CA ILE A 48 -2.70 1.92 12.18
C ILE A 48 -3.42 3.26 12.31
N VAL A 49 -4.14 3.74 11.27
CA VAL A 49 -4.80 5.05 11.30
C VAL A 49 -6.32 4.97 11.43
N SER A 50 -6.94 3.88 10.97
CA SER A 50 -8.40 3.73 10.92
C SER A 50 -8.95 2.94 12.12
N GLU A 51 -9.85 3.53 12.89
CA GLU A 51 -10.53 2.84 13.99
C GLU A 51 -11.28 1.57 13.54
N LYS A 52 -11.82 1.57 12.32
CA LYS A 52 -12.54 0.41 11.76
C LYS A 52 -11.63 -0.76 11.38
N ARG A 53 -10.35 -0.50 11.16
CA ARG A 53 -9.36 -1.48 10.66
C ARG A 53 -8.29 -1.85 11.68
N CYS A 54 -8.25 -1.16 12.82
CA CYS A 54 -7.21 -1.35 13.85
C CYS A 54 -7.08 -2.80 14.32
N HIS A 55 -8.18 -3.55 14.42
CA HIS A 55 -8.14 -4.96 14.85
C HIS A 55 -7.20 -5.80 13.97
N LYS A 56 -7.33 -5.70 12.65
CA LYS A 56 -6.45 -6.42 11.70
C LYS A 56 -5.01 -5.92 11.80
N GLY A 57 -4.81 -4.61 11.91
CA GLY A 57 -3.48 -4.02 12.12
C GLY A 57 -2.81 -4.53 13.39
N HIS A 58 -3.55 -4.62 14.47
CA HIS A 58 -3.06 -5.15 15.74
C HIS A 58 -2.66 -6.64 15.65
N GLU A 59 -3.41 -7.46 14.90
CA GLU A 59 -3.03 -8.85 14.63
C GLU A 59 -1.72 -8.95 13.86
N ASP A 60 -1.52 -8.09 12.85
CA ASP A 60 -0.29 -8.05 12.07
C ASP A 60 0.91 -7.62 12.92
N LEU A 61 0.74 -6.61 13.80
CA LEU A 61 1.78 -6.16 14.73
C LEU A 61 2.13 -7.23 15.76
N LEU A 62 1.14 -7.90 16.33
CA LEU A 62 1.35 -9.04 17.25
C LEU A 62 2.06 -10.21 16.56
N GLY A 63 1.73 -10.49 15.32
CA GLY A 63 2.34 -11.54 14.52
C GLY A 63 3.72 -11.20 13.98
N GLY A 64 4.22 -9.98 14.21
CA GLY A 64 5.51 -9.52 13.71
C GLY A 64 5.59 -9.49 12.19
N ARG A 65 4.46 -9.30 11.52
CA ARG A 65 4.42 -9.25 10.05
C ARG A 65 5.08 -7.96 9.55
N PRO A 66 5.90 -8.05 8.50
CA PRO A 66 6.45 -6.85 7.88
C PRO A 66 5.31 -6.07 7.22
N THR A 67 5.15 -4.80 7.63
CA THR A 67 4.15 -3.88 7.11
C THR A 67 4.82 -2.63 6.53
N TRP A 68 4.14 -1.93 5.63
CA TRP A 68 4.65 -0.71 5.01
C TRP A 68 4.98 0.41 6.02
N PRO A 69 4.20 0.66 7.08
CA PRO A 69 4.59 1.62 8.12
C PRO A 69 5.98 1.37 8.73
N PHE A 70 6.39 0.11 8.92
CA PHE A 70 7.75 -0.19 9.36
C PHE A 70 8.81 0.09 8.30
N ALA A 71 8.51 -0.14 7.02
CA ALA A 71 9.44 0.18 5.94
C ALA A 71 9.66 1.69 5.83
N TRP A 72 8.58 2.49 5.89
CA TRP A 72 8.69 3.95 5.90
C TRP A 72 9.42 4.47 7.13
N ALA A 73 9.12 3.94 8.32
CA ALA A 73 9.85 4.29 9.53
C ALA A 73 11.36 3.99 9.42
N ALA A 74 11.74 2.89 8.75
CA ALA A 74 13.13 2.55 8.53
C ALA A 74 13.85 3.51 7.57
N GLU A 75 13.10 4.14 6.65
CA GLU A 75 13.62 5.12 5.68
C GLU A 75 13.68 6.53 6.28
N GLU A 76 12.73 6.91 7.14
CA GLU A 76 12.53 8.28 7.62
C GLU A 76 13.22 8.55 8.97
N LEU A 77 13.38 7.53 9.81
CA LEU A 77 13.94 7.68 11.16
C LEU A 77 15.47 7.52 11.16
N ASP A 78 16.10 8.21 12.10
CA ASP A 78 17.50 7.90 12.42
C ASP A 78 17.62 6.52 13.08
N GLN A 79 18.88 6.05 13.17
CA GLN A 79 19.18 4.71 13.69
C GLN A 79 18.71 4.50 15.13
N ALA A 80 18.77 5.52 15.98
CA ALA A 80 18.39 5.43 17.39
C ALA A 80 16.87 5.32 17.53
N ALA A 81 16.11 6.22 16.87
CA ALA A 81 14.65 6.21 16.88
C ALA A 81 14.08 4.92 16.27
N TYR A 82 14.68 4.42 15.19
CA TYR A 82 14.26 3.15 14.60
C TYR A 82 14.59 1.95 15.50
N ALA A 83 15.71 1.98 16.23
CA ALA A 83 16.04 0.93 17.20
C ALA A 83 15.03 0.90 18.37
N GLU A 84 14.58 2.05 18.86
CA GLU A 84 13.52 2.16 19.88
C GLU A 84 12.21 1.57 19.38
N LEU A 85 11.80 1.91 18.16
CA LEU A 85 10.60 1.36 17.53
C LEU A 85 10.67 -0.17 17.41
N ARG A 86 11.82 -0.71 17.01
CA ARG A 86 12.04 -2.16 16.94
C ARG A 86 12.00 -2.83 18.33
N CYS A 87 12.50 -2.15 19.36
CA CYS A 87 12.41 -2.64 20.74
C CYS A 87 10.95 -2.72 21.19
N LEU A 88 10.16 -1.67 20.92
CA LEU A 88 8.72 -1.66 21.18
C LEU A 88 7.99 -2.79 20.44
N ALA A 89 8.30 -3.00 19.15
CA ALA A 89 7.73 -4.09 18.36
C ALA A 89 7.99 -5.47 18.95
N ARG A 90 9.22 -5.72 19.42
CA ARG A 90 9.56 -6.99 20.10
C ARG A 90 8.75 -7.19 21.39
N ARG A 91 8.57 -6.15 22.20
CA ARG A 91 7.74 -6.21 23.41
C ARG A 91 6.29 -6.56 23.09
N VAL A 92 5.74 -6.02 22.00
CA VAL A 92 4.40 -6.37 21.53
C VAL A 92 4.32 -7.83 21.10
N GLN A 93 5.29 -8.32 20.32
CA GLN A 93 5.37 -9.72 19.89
C GLN A 93 5.48 -10.70 21.06
N HIS A 94 6.19 -10.31 22.13
CA HIS A 94 6.30 -11.10 23.37
C HIS A 94 5.12 -10.90 24.33
N ARG A 95 4.13 -10.07 23.95
CA ARG A 95 2.95 -9.72 24.77
C ARG A 95 3.28 -8.98 26.07
N ASP A 96 4.44 -8.33 26.13
CA ASP A 96 4.84 -7.46 27.24
C ASP A 96 4.24 -6.06 27.15
N THR A 97 3.58 -5.76 26.01
CA THR A 97 2.93 -4.48 25.73
C THR A 97 1.78 -4.70 24.74
N HIS A 98 0.73 -3.90 24.84
CA HIS A 98 -0.42 -3.95 23.93
C HIS A 98 -0.09 -3.44 22.52
N PRO A 99 -0.64 -4.04 21.44
CA PRO A 99 -0.36 -3.64 20.07
C PRO A 99 -0.82 -2.21 19.75
N GLU A 100 -1.82 -1.68 20.48
CA GLU A 100 -2.28 -0.30 20.36
C GLU A 100 -1.15 0.71 20.58
N VAL A 101 -0.25 0.45 21.54
CA VAL A 101 0.88 1.34 21.84
C VAL A 101 1.84 1.44 20.64
N LEU A 102 2.07 0.32 19.97
CA LEU A 102 2.91 0.28 18.77
C LEU A 102 2.21 0.90 17.57
N ALA A 103 0.91 0.64 17.40
CA ALA A 103 0.10 1.24 16.34
C ALA A 103 0.06 2.77 16.47
N GLU A 104 -0.15 3.29 17.70
CA GLU A 104 -0.12 4.72 18.00
C GLU A 104 1.24 5.33 17.66
N ARG A 105 2.31 4.67 18.08
CA ARG A 105 3.67 5.15 17.80
C ARG A 105 3.97 5.18 16.30
N LEU A 106 3.57 4.17 15.55
CA LEU A 106 3.70 4.16 14.09
C LEU A 106 2.84 5.25 13.45
N ARG A 107 1.61 5.47 13.94
CA ARG A 107 0.72 6.54 13.45
C ARG A 107 1.34 7.92 13.63
N GLU A 108 1.93 8.21 14.79
CA GLU A 108 2.63 9.45 15.07
C GLU A 108 3.82 9.68 14.13
N LEU A 109 4.62 8.62 13.91
CA LEU A 109 5.85 8.72 13.15
C LEU A 109 5.62 8.81 11.64
N VAL A 110 4.73 7.98 11.10
CA VAL A 110 4.60 7.80 9.65
C VAL A 110 3.17 7.87 9.14
N GLY A 111 2.17 8.22 9.96
CA GLY A 111 0.78 8.24 9.51
C GLY A 111 0.54 9.25 8.38
N VAL A 112 1.08 10.46 8.52
CA VAL A 112 0.93 11.52 7.50
C VAL A 112 1.84 11.29 6.29
N SER A 113 3.10 10.92 6.52
CA SER A 113 4.04 10.63 5.42
C SER A 113 3.64 9.37 4.67
N GLY A 114 3.09 8.36 5.35
CA GLY A 114 2.57 7.14 4.75
C GLY A 114 1.45 7.40 3.75
N GLN A 115 0.50 8.29 4.06
CA GLN A 115 -0.53 8.69 3.10
C GLN A 115 0.09 9.32 1.85
N ARG A 116 1.05 10.21 2.01
CA ARG A 116 1.77 10.82 0.89
C ARG A 116 2.52 9.77 0.05
N HIS A 117 3.18 8.81 0.69
CA HIS A 117 3.86 7.72 -0.03
C HIS A 117 2.91 6.92 -0.90
N VAL A 118 1.72 6.60 -0.38
CA VAL A 118 0.67 5.89 -1.15
C VAL A 118 0.21 6.73 -2.33
N ASP A 119 -0.13 8.00 -2.09
CA ASP A 119 -0.65 8.91 -3.12
C ASP A 119 0.37 9.08 -4.26
N GLU A 120 1.65 9.33 -3.94
CA GLU A 120 2.71 9.46 -4.91
C GLU A 120 3.00 8.16 -5.67
N TYR A 121 2.93 7.02 -4.98
CA TYR A 121 3.14 5.71 -5.60
C TYR A 121 2.05 5.42 -6.64
N LEU A 122 0.79 5.62 -6.29
CA LEU A 122 -0.34 5.40 -7.18
C LEU A 122 -0.40 6.44 -8.32
N ALA A 123 -0.08 7.70 -8.03
CA ALA A 123 -0.01 8.75 -9.06
C ALA A 123 1.05 8.40 -10.13
N ARG A 124 2.23 7.90 -9.72
CA ARG A 124 3.26 7.42 -10.65
C ARG A 124 2.78 6.21 -11.45
N ALA A 125 2.10 5.26 -10.82
CA ALA A 125 1.56 4.09 -11.52
C ALA A 125 0.57 4.48 -12.62
N PHE A 126 -0.32 5.46 -12.36
CA PHE A 126 -1.23 6.01 -13.35
C PHE A 126 -0.53 6.81 -14.45
N GLY A 127 0.49 7.60 -14.10
CA GLY A 127 1.29 8.34 -15.08
C GLY A 127 1.94 7.39 -16.09
N ASP A 128 2.57 6.32 -15.60
CA ASP A 128 3.23 5.32 -16.45
C ASP A 128 2.21 4.53 -17.31
N LEU A 129 1.03 4.21 -16.76
CA LEU A 129 -0.05 3.61 -17.54
C LEU A 129 -0.47 4.53 -18.69
N THR A 130 -0.72 5.81 -18.39
CA THR A 130 -1.15 6.80 -19.40
C THR A 130 -0.10 6.97 -20.49
N ALA A 131 1.19 6.97 -20.12
CA ALA A 131 2.28 7.03 -21.08
C ALA A 131 2.33 5.78 -21.98
N GLY A 132 2.00 4.59 -21.43
CA GLY A 132 2.06 3.31 -22.15
C GLY A 132 0.84 3.04 -23.06
N VAL A 133 -0.37 3.52 -22.70
CA VAL A 133 -1.61 3.21 -23.43
C VAL A 133 -2.22 4.45 -24.12
N GLY A 134 -1.68 5.63 -23.89
CA GLY A 134 -2.26 6.90 -24.35
C GLY A 134 -3.39 7.40 -23.44
N ASN A 135 -3.90 8.59 -23.73
CA ASN A 135 -4.94 9.24 -22.95
C ASN A 135 -6.34 8.76 -23.39
N ALA A 136 -6.70 7.54 -22.98
CA ALA A 136 -8.03 6.99 -23.29
C ALA A 136 -9.07 7.49 -22.27
N PRO A 137 -10.29 7.91 -22.71
CA PRO A 137 -11.35 8.39 -21.81
C PRO A 137 -11.68 7.43 -20.66
N VAL A 138 -11.60 6.12 -20.90
CA VAL A 138 -11.83 5.08 -19.88
C VAL A 138 -10.85 5.17 -18.71
N LEU A 139 -9.62 5.67 -18.91
CA LEU A 139 -8.64 5.83 -17.83
C LEU A 139 -9.07 6.89 -16.83
N ALA A 140 -9.78 7.94 -17.26
CA ALA A 140 -10.31 8.95 -16.35
C ALA A 140 -11.39 8.35 -15.44
N SER A 141 -12.26 7.48 -15.97
CA SER A 141 -13.25 6.77 -15.16
C SER A 141 -12.58 5.83 -14.15
N VAL A 142 -11.64 4.99 -14.61
CA VAL A 142 -10.91 4.07 -13.73
C VAL A 142 -10.17 4.83 -12.62
N LYS A 143 -9.57 5.98 -12.93
CA LYS A 143 -8.90 6.82 -11.95
C LYS A 143 -9.89 7.35 -10.90
N SER A 144 -11.05 7.87 -11.35
CA SER A 144 -12.11 8.38 -10.47
C SER A 144 -12.65 7.27 -9.54
N ASP A 145 -12.92 6.09 -10.08
CA ASP A 145 -13.41 4.95 -9.30
C ASP A 145 -12.39 4.50 -8.25
N LEU A 146 -11.10 4.52 -8.62
CA LEU A 146 -10.03 4.20 -7.69
C LEU A 146 -9.88 5.27 -6.60
N GLU A 147 -9.96 6.55 -6.92
CA GLU A 147 -9.93 7.64 -5.94
C GLU A 147 -11.08 7.51 -4.93
N LEU A 148 -12.28 7.10 -5.36
CA LEU A 148 -13.41 6.80 -4.48
C LEU A 148 -13.10 5.61 -3.57
N LEU A 149 -12.53 4.55 -4.12
CA LEU A 149 -12.12 3.38 -3.35
C LEU A 149 -11.06 3.75 -2.29
N LEU A 150 -10.03 4.51 -2.67
CA LEU A 150 -8.95 4.94 -1.79
C LEU A 150 -9.48 5.73 -0.57
N ARG A 151 -10.45 6.62 -0.78
CA ARG A 151 -11.10 7.38 0.32
C ARG A 151 -11.84 6.49 1.31
N SER A 152 -12.21 5.28 0.93
CA SER A 152 -12.87 4.32 1.84
C SER A 152 -11.90 3.60 2.78
N TYR A 153 -10.58 3.74 2.57
CA TYR A 153 -9.55 3.07 3.36
C TYR A 153 -9.00 3.92 4.52
N VAL A 154 -9.20 5.22 4.48
CA VAL A 154 -8.67 6.18 5.49
C VAL A 154 -9.77 6.75 6.36
#